data_5a009c445a449479c0d3be3e464d8b3b
#
_entry.id   5a009c445a449479c0d3be3e464d8b3b
#
_cell.length_a   1.000
_cell.length_b   1.000
_cell.length_c   1.000
_cell.angle_alpha   90.00
_cell.angle_beta   90.00
_cell.angle_gamma   90.00
#
_symmetry.space_group_name_H-M   'P 1'
#
loop_
_entity.id
_entity.type
_entity.pdbx_description
1 polymer ?
#
loop_
_entity_poly.entity_id
_entity_poly.type
_entity_poly.pdbx_seq_one_letter_code
_entity_poly.pdbx_strand_id
1 'polypeptide(L)'
;MIVSIEWLKEFVDINETAAELADLLTNAGLEAAVTGAPSEIPGVVIGTVETAGQHPDADKLKLCTVNDGNVMHQVVCGAPNVEAGQTIA
;
A
#
# COMPACT_ATOMS: atom_id res chain seq x y z
N MET A 1 -2.64 23.98 -7.70
CA MET A 1 -3.86 23.44 -7.05
C MET A 1 -3.84 21.92 -7.18
N ILE A 2 -4.12 21.21 -6.11
CA ILE A 2 -4.23 19.75 -6.12
C ILE A 2 -5.69 19.39 -5.86
N VAL A 3 -6.23 18.48 -6.64
CA VAL A 3 -7.64 18.06 -6.56
C VAL A 3 -7.70 16.53 -6.48
N SER A 4 -8.50 16.01 -5.56
CA SER A 4 -8.74 14.57 -5.43
C SER A 4 -9.73 14.10 -6.49
N ILE A 5 -9.42 13.01 -7.18
CA ILE A 5 -10.33 12.38 -8.15
C ILE A 5 -11.61 11.88 -7.44
N GLU A 6 -11.49 11.33 -6.24
CA GLU A 6 -12.65 10.89 -5.47
C GLU A 6 -13.59 12.04 -5.15
N TRP A 7 -13.06 13.22 -4.87
CA TRP A 7 -13.86 14.42 -4.67
C TRP A 7 -14.52 14.89 -5.96
N LEU A 8 -13.80 14.86 -7.09
CA LEU A 8 -14.38 15.23 -8.39
C LEU A 8 -15.56 14.32 -8.78
N LYS A 9 -15.51 13.03 -8.45
CA LYS A 9 -16.59 12.08 -8.71
C LYS A 9 -17.91 12.40 -7.98
N GLU A 10 -17.87 13.24 -6.96
CA GLU A 10 -19.09 13.74 -6.32
C GLU A 10 -19.87 14.72 -7.21
N PHE A 11 -19.22 15.33 -8.19
CA PHE A 11 -19.79 16.36 -9.07
C PHE A 11 -19.97 15.86 -10.51
N VAL A 12 -19.14 14.94 -10.97
CA VAL A 12 -19.09 14.49 -12.36
C VAL A 12 -18.79 12.98 -12.40
N ASP A 13 -19.48 12.27 -13.29
CA ASP A 13 -19.14 10.86 -13.55
C ASP A 13 -17.79 10.77 -14.27
N ILE A 14 -16.82 10.13 -13.64
CA ILE A 14 -15.47 9.91 -14.15
C ILE A 14 -15.22 8.41 -14.20
N ASN A 15 -15.05 7.88 -15.41
CA ASN A 15 -14.73 6.47 -15.65
C ASN A 15 -13.27 6.27 -16.07
N GLU A 16 -12.59 7.34 -16.40
CA GLU A 16 -11.20 7.37 -16.82
C GLU A 16 -10.25 7.11 -15.65
N THR A 17 -9.10 6.55 -15.95
CA THR A 17 -7.97 6.48 -15.03
C THR A 17 -7.41 7.89 -14.77
N ALA A 18 -6.63 8.05 -13.71
CA ALA A 18 -6.01 9.33 -13.39
C ALA A 18 -5.14 9.88 -14.53
N ALA A 19 -4.42 9.01 -15.22
CA ALA A 19 -3.59 9.39 -16.38
C ALA A 19 -4.41 9.84 -17.57
N GLU A 20 -5.44 9.08 -17.92
CA GLU A 20 -6.36 9.43 -19.01
C GLU A 20 -7.10 10.75 -18.73
N LEU A 21 -7.53 10.97 -17.49
CA LEU A 21 -8.17 12.21 -17.08
C LEU A 21 -7.21 13.41 -17.21
N ALA A 22 -5.96 13.25 -16.79
CA ALA A 22 -4.93 14.28 -16.94
C ALA A 22 -4.68 14.63 -18.42
N ASP A 23 -4.63 13.64 -19.29
CA ASP A 23 -4.47 13.83 -20.74
C ASP A 23 -5.69 14.54 -21.35
N LEU A 24 -6.90 14.14 -20.99
CA LEU A 24 -8.13 14.79 -21.44
C LEU A 24 -8.18 16.26 -21.05
N LEU A 25 -7.88 16.58 -19.79
CA LEU A 25 -7.86 17.96 -19.29
C LEU A 25 -6.80 18.80 -19.99
N THR A 26 -5.60 18.26 -20.16
CA THR A 26 -4.49 18.94 -20.84
C THR A 26 -4.85 19.23 -22.29
N ASN A 27 -5.43 18.27 -23.02
CA ASN A 27 -5.88 18.45 -24.39
C ASN A 27 -7.05 19.44 -24.52
N ALA A 28 -7.87 19.58 -23.47
CA ALA A 28 -8.93 20.57 -23.40
C ALA A 28 -8.44 21.98 -23.02
N GLY A 29 -7.15 22.16 -22.74
CA GLY A 29 -6.54 23.45 -22.40
C GLY A 29 -6.31 23.66 -20.89
N LEU A 30 -6.59 22.68 -20.06
CA LEU A 30 -6.33 22.71 -18.62
C LEU A 30 -5.15 21.76 -18.30
N GLU A 31 -3.95 22.28 -18.34
CA GLU A 31 -2.74 21.46 -18.03
C GLU A 31 -2.87 20.76 -16.68
N ALA A 32 -2.82 19.43 -16.69
CA ALA A 32 -2.97 18.59 -15.53
C ALA A 32 -1.91 17.48 -15.51
N ALA A 33 -1.48 17.12 -14.32
CA ALA A 33 -0.55 16.02 -14.09
C ALA A 33 -1.02 15.18 -12.90
N VAL A 34 -0.74 13.89 -12.94
CA VAL A 34 -1.04 13.00 -11.82
C VAL A 34 0.01 13.16 -10.74
N THR A 35 -0.43 13.36 -9.50
CA THR A 35 0.43 13.37 -8.31
C THR A 35 -0.10 12.36 -7.29
N GLY A 36 0.78 11.86 -6.42
CA GLY A 36 0.39 10.93 -5.36
C GLY A 36 -0.04 9.54 -5.86
N ALA A 37 0.27 9.20 -7.10
CA ALA A 37 0.10 7.83 -7.56
C ALA A 37 0.93 6.89 -6.67
N PRO A 38 0.36 5.74 -6.26
CA PRO A 38 1.14 4.77 -5.51
C PRO A 38 2.35 4.35 -6.35
N SER A 39 3.54 4.58 -5.83
CA SER A 39 4.75 4.08 -6.48
C SER A 39 4.85 2.59 -6.22
N GLU A 40 4.85 1.80 -7.27
CA GLU A 40 5.22 0.40 -7.15
C GLU A 40 6.69 0.34 -6.73
N ILE A 41 6.96 -0.26 -5.59
CA ILE A 41 8.31 -0.55 -5.13
C ILE A 41 8.62 -1.98 -5.53
N PRO A 42 9.49 -2.21 -6.52
CA PRO A 42 9.80 -3.57 -6.97
C PRO A 42 10.31 -4.44 -5.83
N GLY A 43 9.77 -5.66 -5.71
CA GLY A 43 10.16 -6.61 -4.67
C GLY A 43 9.48 -6.40 -3.31
N VAL A 44 8.62 -5.40 -3.17
CA VAL A 44 7.78 -5.23 -1.97
C VAL A 44 6.40 -5.80 -2.24
N VAL A 45 5.95 -6.67 -1.35
CA VAL A 45 4.63 -7.30 -1.41
C VAL A 45 3.89 -7.09 -0.10
N ILE A 46 2.57 -7.13 -0.15
CA ILE A 46 1.73 -7.07 1.05
C ILE A 46 1.59 -8.48 1.62
N GLY A 47 1.77 -8.59 2.93
CA GLY A 47 1.60 -9.84 3.65
C GLY A 47 0.74 -9.68 4.90
N THR A 48 0.21 -10.79 5.38
CA THR A 48 -0.53 -10.85 6.64
C THR A 48 0.30 -11.58 7.69
N VAL A 49 0.41 -11.00 8.87
CA VAL A 49 1.05 -11.64 10.03
C VAL A 49 0.07 -12.67 10.60
N GLU A 50 0.35 -13.95 10.39
CA GLU A 50 -0.49 -15.04 10.91
C GLU A 50 -0.23 -15.30 12.38
N THR A 51 1.04 -15.32 12.79
CA THR A 51 1.44 -15.49 14.18
C THR A 51 2.57 -14.54 14.56
N ALA A 52 2.57 -14.07 15.80
CA ALA A 52 3.64 -13.29 16.39
C ALA A 52 3.89 -13.80 17.81
N GLY A 53 5.07 -14.37 18.04
CA GLY A 53 5.47 -14.93 19.34
C GLY A 53 6.84 -14.45 19.76
N GLN A 54 7.18 -14.66 21.03
CA GLN A 54 8.49 -14.34 21.55
C GLN A 54 9.57 -15.18 20.87
N HIS A 55 10.69 -14.55 20.50
CA HIS A 55 11.84 -15.27 19.97
C HIS A 55 12.48 -16.11 21.10
N PRO A 56 12.82 -17.40 20.86
CA PRO A 56 13.33 -18.29 21.91
C PRO A 56 14.67 -17.85 22.52
N ASP A 57 15.51 -17.18 21.74
CA ASP A 57 16.89 -16.81 22.13
C ASP A 57 17.10 -15.29 22.21
N ALA A 58 16.04 -14.47 22.11
CA ALA A 58 16.17 -13.02 22.13
C ALA A 58 14.95 -12.33 22.77
N ASP A 59 15.17 -11.67 23.89
CA ASP A 59 14.09 -11.05 24.70
C ASP A 59 13.37 -9.88 24.00
N LYS A 60 14.05 -9.22 23.07
CA LYS A 60 13.52 -8.02 22.39
C LYS A 60 13.00 -8.29 20.99
N LEU A 61 13.05 -9.54 20.53
CA LEU A 61 12.64 -9.92 19.18
C LEU A 61 11.40 -10.81 19.24
N LYS A 62 10.59 -10.71 18.20
CA LYS A 62 9.46 -11.60 17.96
C LYS A 62 9.71 -12.47 16.75
N LEU A 63 9.30 -13.71 16.82
CA LEU A 63 9.27 -14.62 15.68
C LEU A 63 7.86 -14.60 15.10
N CYS A 64 7.75 -14.19 13.85
CA CYS A 64 6.47 -14.03 13.14
C CYS A 64 6.38 -15.00 11.97
N THR A 65 5.18 -15.46 11.70
CA THR A 65 4.86 -16.14 10.45
C THR A 65 4.03 -15.19 9.59
N VAL A 66 4.50 -14.91 8.38
CA VAL A 66 3.88 -13.96 7.46
C VAL A 66 3.46 -14.67 6.19
N ASN A 67 2.23 -14.47 5.78
CA ASN A 67 1.67 -14.98 4.54
C ASN A 67 1.64 -13.88 3.48
N ASP A 68 2.37 -14.04 2.39
CA ASP A 68 2.40 -13.11 1.26
C ASP A 68 1.32 -13.38 0.18
N GLY A 69 0.42 -14.31 0.48
CA GLY A 69 -0.61 -14.79 -0.45
C GLY A 69 -0.21 -16.03 -1.25
N ASN A 70 1.08 -16.36 -1.32
CA ASN A 70 1.60 -17.53 -2.01
C ASN A 70 2.37 -18.46 -1.09
N VAL A 71 3.19 -17.91 -0.21
CA VAL A 71 4.13 -18.64 0.65
C VAL A 71 4.07 -18.09 2.08
N MET A 72 4.29 -18.98 3.04
CA MET A 72 4.47 -18.63 4.45
C MET A 72 5.96 -18.38 4.72
N HIS A 73 6.26 -17.20 5.24
CA HIS A 73 7.61 -16.78 5.60
C HIS A 73 7.77 -16.74 7.12
N GLN A 74 8.88 -17.26 7.62
CA GLN A 74 9.27 -17.05 9.01
C GLN A 74 10.18 -15.83 9.09
N VAL A 75 9.78 -14.83 9.87
CA VAL A 75 10.45 -13.54 9.96
C VAL A 75 10.73 -13.17 11.41
N VAL A 76 11.94 -12.73 11.68
CA VAL A 76 12.32 -12.16 12.98
C VAL A 76 12.06 -10.66 12.95
N CYS A 77 11.24 -10.17 13.86
CA CYS A 77 10.82 -8.79 13.91
C CYS A 77 11.23 -8.12 15.23
N GLY A 78 11.86 -6.96 15.13
CA GLY A 78 12.22 -6.12 16.27
C GLY A 78 11.18 -5.05 16.65
N ALA A 79 10.11 -4.94 15.91
CA ALA A 79 9.05 -3.96 16.19
C ALA A 79 8.22 -4.40 17.41
N PRO A 80 8.07 -3.57 18.45
CA PRO A 80 7.32 -3.93 19.64
C PRO A 80 5.81 -4.05 19.39
N ASN A 81 5.30 -3.43 18.34
CA ASN A 81 3.89 -3.36 17.99
C ASN A 81 3.44 -4.41 16.97
N VAL A 82 4.29 -5.37 16.59
CA VAL A 82 3.87 -6.43 15.67
C VAL A 82 2.94 -7.41 16.37
N GLU A 83 1.80 -7.69 15.75
CA GLU A 83 0.76 -8.59 16.27
C GLU A 83 0.17 -9.44 15.14
N ALA A 84 -0.38 -10.61 15.50
CA ALA A 84 -1.11 -11.45 14.57
C ALA A 84 -2.35 -10.73 14.01
N GLY A 85 -2.63 -10.93 12.73
CA GLY A 85 -3.74 -10.30 12.02
C GLY A 85 -3.41 -8.96 11.36
N GLN A 86 -2.21 -8.42 11.55
CA GLN A 86 -1.78 -7.18 10.89
C GLN A 86 -1.44 -7.43 9.42
N THR A 87 -1.75 -6.45 8.60
CA THR A 87 -1.30 -6.38 7.21
C THR A 87 -0.03 -5.51 7.16
N ILE A 88 1.00 -6.04 6.56
CA ILE A 88 2.33 -5.42 6.46
C ILE A 88 2.84 -5.43 5.02
N ALA A 89 3.88 -4.66 4.75
CA ALA A 89 4.61 -4.67 3.49
C ALA A 89 6.03 -5.20 3.70
#